data_95f8b91a52d6f848d870cc1735de174a
#
_entry.id   95f8b91a52d6f848d870cc1735de174a
#
_cell.length_a   1.000
_cell.length_b   1.000
_cell.length_c   1.000
_cell.angle_alpha   90.00
_cell.angle_beta   90.00
_cell.angle_gamma   90.00
#
_symmetry.space_group_name_H-M   'P 1'
#
loop_
_entity.id
_entity.type
_entity.pdbx_description
1 polymer ?
#
loop_
_entity_poly.entity_id
_entity_poly.type
_entity_poly.pdbx_seq_one_letter_code
_entity_poly.pdbx_strand_id
1 'polypeptide(L)'
;MAAPWPCRDHDGVHEVEVVVAHSERATLRVGDVFLKIDADQRRADVEVEAMALAPIPTPQVLWRKPPVLALAALPGTPLGRLGQPSTASPAAWAAAGAALRRLHDAPLPPWPGRRLDEIAAQLDVESILLVTDGVLPADLVRRNREVAEAALRPWVPAFTHGDLQIAHVFVDGDEVTGVLDWSEASQGDALYDLATLTLGHEEHLGDVVAGYGTDVDLDVIRAWWSLRSLLAVRWLAEHGYDPSMPGGEVDVLKAQM
;
A
#
# COMPACT_ATOMS: atom_id res chain seq x y z
N MET A 1 36.89 10.83 20.31
CA MET A 1 36.05 10.88 21.52
C MET A 1 34.76 11.55 21.12
N ALA A 2 33.67 10.77 20.99
CA ALA A 2 32.34 11.28 20.69
C ALA A 2 31.73 11.80 21.99
N ALA A 3 31.19 13.01 21.99
CA ALA A 3 30.52 13.60 23.14
C ALA A 3 29.27 12.76 23.52
N PRO A 4 28.99 12.53 24.81
CA PRO A 4 27.79 11.82 25.22
C PRO A 4 26.57 12.70 24.93
N TRP A 5 25.51 12.07 24.44
CA TRP A 5 24.20 12.66 24.27
C TRP A 5 23.66 13.18 25.60
N PRO A 6 23.09 14.39 25.68
CA PRO A 6 22.46 14.84 26.89
C PRO A 6 21.21 14.00 27.15
N CYS A 7 21.26 13.15 28.18
CA CYS A 7 20.06 12.59 28.79
C CYS A 7 19.24 13.76 29.35
N ARG A 8 18.10 14.07 28.70
CA ARG A 8 17.04 14.82 29.37
C ARG A 8 16.23 13.80 30.15
N ASP A 9 16.20 13.98 31.46
CA ASP A 9 15.29 13.25 32.34
C ASP A 9 13.86 13.56 31.90
N HIS A 10 13.23 12.59 31.20
CA HIS A 10 11.79 12.52 31.06
C HIS A 10 11.36 11.28 31.82
N ASP A 11 10.71 11.49 32.97
CA ASP A 11 9.94 10.49 33.71
C ASP A 11 8.72 10.03 32.87
N GLY A 12 8.97 9.27 31.82
CA GLY A 12 7.96 8.64 31.00
C GLY A 12 8.55 7.39 30.39
N VAL A 13 8.22 6.26 30.95
CA VAL A 13 8.40 4.99 30.24
C VAL A 13 7.50 5.05 29.03
N HIS A 14 8.05 5.34 27.87
CA HIS A 14 7.28 5.24 26.61
C HIS A 14 6.92 3.77 26.42
N GLU A 15 5.61 3.51 26.38
CA GLU A 15 5.09 2.18 26.06
C GLU A 15 5.55 1.81 24.64
N VAL A 16 6.05 0.58 24.48
CA VAL A 16 6.41 0.04 23.19
C VAL A 16 5.20 -0.69 22.63
N GLU A 17 4.65 -0.16 21.56
CA GLU A 17 3.54 -0.77 20.82
C GLU A 17 4.08 -1.60 19.66
N VAL A 18 3.62 -2.85 19.53
CA VAL A 18 3.86 -3.66 18.33
C VAL A 18 2.78 -3.33 17.31
N VAL A 19 3.15 -2.61 16.25
CA VAL A 19 2.20 -2.21 15.19
C VAL A 19 2.00 -3.35 14.19
N VAL A 20 3.10 -3.98 13.76
CA VAL A 20 3.11 -5.16 12.86
C VAL A 20 4.23 -6.09 13.32
N ALA A 21 3.97 -7.38 13.30
CA ALA A 21 5.02 -8.38 13.48
C ALA A 21 4.68 -9.67 12.73
N HIS A 22 5.56 -10.10 11.84
CA HIS A 22 5.54 -11.41 11.19
C HIS A 22 6.99 -11.91 10.99
N SER A 23 7.17 -13.06 10.36
CA SER A 23 8.48 -13.72 10.28
C SER A 23 9.60 -12.89 9.63
N GLU A 24 9.25 -11.95 8.75
CA GLU A 24 10.23 -11.17 7.97
C GLU A 24 10.38 -9.73 8.45
N ARG A 25 9.35 -9.16 9.09
CA ARG A 25 9.27 -7.73 9.42
C ARG A 25 8.62 -7.51 10.79
N ALA A 26 9.12 -6.51 11.50
CA ALA A 26 8.44 -5.95 12.65
C ALA A 26 8.44 -4.42 12.58
N THR A 27 7.31 -3.80 12.96
CA THR A 27 7.21 -2.36 13.16
C THR A 27 6.78 -2.09 14.60
N LEU A 28 7.60 -1.36 15.32
CA LEU A 28 7.37 -0.95 16.71
C LEU A 28 7.12 0.55 16.74
N ARG A 29 6.25 0.99 17.63
CA ARG A 29 6.06 2.41 17.93
C ARG A 29 6.54 2.72 19.33
N VAL A 30 7.32 3.77 19.49
CA VAL A 30 7.81 4.30 20.77
C VAL A 30 7.57 5.82 20.77
N GLY A 31 6.50 6.26 21.40
CA GLY A 31 6.06 7.66 21.31
C GLY A 31 5.79 8.07 19.87
N ASP A 32 6.51 9.08 19.39
CA ASP A 32 6.38 9.62 18.03
C ASP A 32 7.41 9.03 17.04
N VAL A 33 8.01 7.89 17.37
CA VAL A 33 8.99 7.21 16.53
C VAL A 33 8.50 5.82 16.17
N PHE A 34 8.58 5.49 14.87
CA PHE A 34 8.36 4.15 14.35
C PHE A 34 9.70 3.49 14.00
N LEU A 35 9.92 2.30 14.51
CA LEU A 35 11.10 1.48 14.24
C LEU A 35 10.67 0.31 13.33
N LYS A 36 11.05 0.36 12.07
CA LYS A 36 10.86 -0.73 11.12
C LYS A 36 12.11 -1.62 11.14
N ILE A 37 11.91 -2.89 11.39
CA ILE A 37 12.96 -3.92 11.40
C ILE A 37 12.62 -4.87 10.25
N ASP A 38 13.44 -4.91 9.22
CA ASP A 38 13.20 -5.73 8.03
C ASP A 38 14.41 -6.65 7.79
N ALA A 39 14.14 -7.92 7.53
CA ALA A 39 15.19 -8.89 7.19
C ALA A 39 15.79 -8.60 5.80
N ASP A 40 14.97 -8.09 4.86
CA ASP A 40 15.43 -7.69 3.55
C ASP A 40 15.83 -6.20 3.52
N GLN A 41 17.12 -5.96 3.54
CA GLN A 41 17.67 -4.60 3.53
C GLN A 41 17.44 -3.87 2.19
N ARG A 42 17.17 -4.58 1.09
CA ARG A 42 16.84 -3.95 -0.20
C ARG A 42 15.49 -3.24 -0.12
N ARG A 43 14.51 -3.81 0.58
CA ARG A 43 13.22 -3.14 0.82
C ARG A 43 13.40 -1.83 1.59
N ALA A 44 14.23 -1.85 2.64
CA ALA A 44 14.54 -0.64 3.40
C ALA A 44 15.33 0.39 2.57
N ASP A 45 16.19 -0.03 1.63
CA ASP A 45 16.87 0.86 0.69
C ASP A 45 15.87 1.52 -0.24
N VAL A 46 14.98 0.75 -0.87
CA VAL A 46 13.90 1.25 -1.73
C VAL A 46 13.04 2.24 -0.96
N GLU A 47 12.61 1.91 0.25
CA GLU A 47 11.75 2.77 1.06
C GLU A 47 12.39 4.14 1.33
N VAL A 48 13.66 4.17 1.74
CA VAL A 48 14.37 5.44 2.02
C VAL A 48 14.58 6.26 0.74
N GLU A 49 14.98 5.62 -0.36
CA GLU A 49 15.21 6.31 -1.62
C GLU A 49 13.90 6.80 -2.24
N ALA A 50 12.82 5.99 -2.19
CA ALA A 50 11.50 6.37 -2.69
C ALA A 50 10.94 7.58 -1.94
N MET A 51 11.04 7.60 -0.60
CA MET A 51 10.64 8.75 0.20
C MET A 51 11.44 10.02 -0.15
N ALA A 52 12.73 9.88 -0.48
CA ALA A 52 13.56 11.01 -0.88
C ALA A 52 13.23 11.55 -2.29
N LEU A 53 12.70 10.71 -3.18
CA LEU A 53 12.33 11.07 -4.55
C LEU A 53 10.87 11.54 -4.67
N ALA A 54 10.00 11.11 -3.76
CA ALA A 54 8.57 11.39 -3.82
C ALA A 54 8.26 12.89 -3.70
N PRO A 55 7.45 13.48 -4.60
CA PRO A 55 7.08 14.90 -4.56
C PRO A 55 5.87 15.16 -3.64
N ILE A 56 5.52 14.22 -2.79
CA ILE A 56 4.41 14.28 -1.83
C ILE A 56 4.95 14.07 -0.42
N PRO A 57 4.24 14.49 0.63
CA PRO A 57 4.71 14.35 2.01
C PRO A 57 5.00 12.89 2.37
N THR A 58 6.13 12.67 3.03
CA THR A 58 6.59 11.36 3.53
C THR A 58 7.08 11.50 4.97
N PRO A 59 7.19 10.41 5.74
CA PRO A 59 7.80 10.46 7.06
C PRO A 59 9.23 10.95 7.00
N GLN A 60 9.64 11.71 8.00
CA GLN A 60 11.06 12.05 8.16
C GLN A 60 11.85 10.81 8.57
N VAL A 61 12.89 10.48 7.82
CA VAL A 61 13.87 9.47 8.24
C VAL A 61 14.72 10.08 9.35
N LEU A 62 14.57 9.57 10.57
CA LEU A 62 15.34 10.03 11.73
C LEU A 62 16.75 9.47 11.71
N TRP A 63 16.87 8.18 11.49
CA TRP A 63 18.14 7.48 11.29
C TRP A 63 17.89 6.09 10.65
N ARG A 64 18.95 5.56 10.05
CA ARG A 64 18.98 4.19 9.55
C ARG A 64 20.24 3.50 10.06
N LYS A 65 20.06 2.36 10.69
CA LYS A 65 21.13 1.46 11.11
C LYS A 65 20.65 0.03 10.89
N PRO A 66 21.01 -0.61 9.78
CA PRO A 66 20.53 -1.96 9.46
C PRO A 66 20.64 -2.91 10.66
N PRO A 67 19.60 -3.72 10.91
CA PRO A 67 18.37 -3.90 10.14
C PRO A 67 17.23 -2.90 10.47
N VAL A 68 17.50 -1.81 11.17
CA VAL A 68 16.50 -0.88 11.70
C VAL A 68 16.46 0.42 10.89
N LEU A 69 15.25 0.83 10.53
CA LEU A 69 14.92 2.16 10.01
C LEU A 69 14.01 2.88 11.02
N ALA A 70 14.39 4.08 11.46
CA ALA A 70 13.60 4.91 12.36
C ALA A 70 12.96 6.08 11.59
N LEU A 71 11.65 6.19 11.72
CA LEU A 71 10.80 7.18 11.06
C LEU A 71 10.06 8.00 12.10
N ALA A 72 9.88 9.30 11.85
CA ALA A 72 8.97 10.12 12.63
C ALA A 72 7.52 9.77 12.34
N ALA A 73 6.66 9.87 13.35
CA ALA A 73 5.22 9.79 13.16
C ALA A 73 4.72 10.89 12.21
N LEU A 74 3.78 10.56 11.35
CA LEU A 74 3.07 11.55 10.54
C LEU A 74 2.00 12.24 11.38
N PRO A 75 1.77 13.55 11.15
CA PRO A 75 0.64 14.25 11.74
C PRO A 75 -0.69 13.80 11.11
N GLY A 76 -1.79 14.00 11.84
CA GLY A 76 -3.13 13.65 11.38
C GLY A 76 -3.51 12.19 11.67
N THR A 77 -4.43 11.67 10.89
CA THR A 77 -4.97 10.31 11.01
C THR A 77 -4.94 9.59 9.66
N PRO A 78 -4.87 8.26 9.63
CA PRO A 78 -4.98 7.53 8.38
C PRO A 78 -6.34 7.78 7.72
N LEU A 79 -6.37 7.79 6.38
CA LEU A 79 -7.57 7.94 5.56
C LEU A 79 -8.64 6.90 5.92
N GLY A 80 -8.20 5.74 6.40
CA GLY A 80 -9.06 4.70 6.94
C GLY A 80 -8.27 3.57 7.58
N ARG A 81 -9.00 2.58 8.06
CA ARG A 81 -8.44 1.35 8.62
C ARG A 81 -8.94 0.16 7.82
N LEU A 82 -8.06 -0.79 7.55
CA LEU A 82 -8.44 -2.02 6.86
C LEU A 82 -9.54 -2.74 7.63
N GLY A 83 -10.52 -3.26 6.90
CA GLY A 83 -11.68 -3.94 7.49
C GLY A 83 -12.73 -3.03 8.13
N GLN A 84 -12.64 -1.71 7.95
CA GLN A 84 -13.61 -0.75 8.48
C GLN A 84 -14.00 0.28 7.41
N PRO A 85 -15.26 0.75 7.41
CA PRO A 85 -15.64 1.88 6.57
C PRO A 85 -14.76 3.09 6.89
N SER A 86 -14.33 3.82 5.87
CA SER A 86 -13.62 5.09 6.08
C SER A 86 -14.59 6.17 6.55
N THR A 87 -14.13 6.99 7.50
CA THR A 87 -14.86 8.17 7.98
C THR A 87 -14.29 9.47 7.42
N ALA A 88 -13.28 9.38 6.54
CA ALA A 88 -12.69 10.53 5.88
C ALA A 88 -13.69 11.18 4.91
N SER A 89 -13.61 12.50 4.76
CA SER A 89 -14.48 13.25 3.87
C SER A 89 -14.20 12.90 2.38
N PRO A 90 -15.17 13.10 1.47
CA PRO A 90 -14.92 13.02 0.02
C PRO A 90 -13.76 13.92 -0.44
N ALA A 91 -13.58 15.07 0.20
CA ALA A 91 -12.48 16.00 -0.10
C ALA A 91 -11.11 15.44 0.31
N ALA A 92 -11.02 14.70 1.42
CA ALA A 92 -9.78 14.00 1.81
C ALA A 92 -9.41 12.90 0.80
N TRP A 93 -10.41 12.15 0.29
CA TRP A 93 -10.19 11.16 -0.76
C TRP A 93 -9.75 11.82 -2.07
N ALA A 94 -10.35 12.95 -2.45
CA ALA A 94 -9.91 13.73 -3.60
C ALA A 94 -8.48 14.26 -3.41
N ALA A 95 -8.11 14.72 -2.21
CA ALA A 95 -6.75 15.13 -1.91
C ALA A 95 -5.73 13.98 -2.05
N ALA A 96 -6.10 12.76 -1.65
CA ALA A 96 -5.29 11.56 -1.88
C ALA A 96 -5.12 11.28 -3.39
N GLY A 97 -6.18 11.40 -4.18
CA GLY A 97 -6.12 11.32 -5.64
C GLY A 97 -5.16 12.37 -6.25
N ALA A 98 -5.25 13.61 -5.79
CA ALA A 98 -4.35 14.69 -6.23
C ALA A 98 -2.88 14.44 -5.81
N ALA A 99 -2.64 13.85 -4.65
CA ALA A 99 -1.30 13.43 -4.23
C ALA A 99 -0.75 12.33 -5.15
N LEU A 100 -1.57 11.32 -5.48
CA LEU A 100 -1.19 10.28 -6.44
C LEU A 100 -0.86 10.85 -7.82
N ARG A 101 -1.63 11.81 -8.30
CA ARG A 101 -1.31 12.47 -9.57
C ARG A 101 0.07 13.07 -9.56
N ARG A 102 0.44 13.80 -8.50
CA ARG A 102 1.78 14.37 -8.37
C ARG A 102 2.88 13.32 -8.34
N LEU A 103 2.63 12.19 -7.66
CA LEU A 103 3.57 11.07 -7.63
C LEU A 103 3.77 10.47 -9.01
N HIS A 104 2.68 10.20 -9.73
CA HIS A 104 2.73 9.56 -11.05
C HIS A 104 3.31 10.47 -12.13
N ASP A 105 3.25 11.80 -11.98
CA ASP A 105 3.89 12.78 -12.86
C ASP A 105 5.37 13.02 -12.54
N ALA A 106 5.88 12.49 -11.43
CA ALA A 106 7.27 12.64 -11.06
C ALA A 106 8.21 11.82 -11.97
N PRO A 107 9.50 12.16 -12.04
CA PRO A 107 10.49 11.32 -12.69
C PRO A 107 10.46 9.89 -12.14
N LEU A 108 10.65 8.92 -13.03
CA LEU A 108 10.67 7.51 -12.65
C LEU A 108 11.80 7.21 -11.66
N PRO A 109 11.57 6.35 -10.65
CA PRO A 109 12.64 5.88 -9.79
C PRO A 109 13.66 5.05 -10.61
N PRO A 110 14.92 4.98 -10.19
CA PRO A 110 15.97 4.31 -10.99
C PRO A 110 15.88 2.78 -11.01
N TRP A 111 15.00 2.17 -10.24
CA TRP A 111 14.76 0.73 -10.21
C TRP A 111 13.46 0.37 -10.94
N PRO A 112 13.43 -0.76 -11.66
CA PRO A 112 12.23 -1.19 -12.36
C PRO A 112 11.19 -1.74 -11.39
N GLY A 113 9.95 -1.78 -11.86
CA GLY A 113 8.88 -2.54 -11.22
C GLY A 113 8.78 -3.96 -11.76
N ARG A 114 7.71 -4.62 -11.37
CA ARG A 114 7.38 -5.97 -11.83
C ARG A 114 7.02 -5.96 -13.31
N ARG A 115 7.47 -6.94 -14.02
CA ARG A 115 7.18 -7.10 -15.44
C ARG A 115 5.78 -7.70 -15.64
N LEU A 116 5.16 -7.34 -16.74
CA LEU A 116 3.82 -7.84 -17.10
C LEU A 116 3.76 -9.36 -17.19
N ASP A 117 4.78 -9.98 -17.80
CA ASP A 117 4.89 -11.44 -17.91
C ASP A 117 5.07 -12.13 -16.54
N GLU A 118 5.77 -11.50 -15.60
CA GLU A 118 5.92 -12.00 -14.22
C GLU A 118 4.60 -11.92 -13.45
N ILE A 119 3.85 -10.81 -13.60
CA ILE A 119 2.54 -10.64 -12.98
C ILE A 119 1.56 -11.68 -13.53
N ALA A 120 1.52 -11.87 -14.85
CA ALA A 120 0.66 -12.85 -15.50
C ALA A 120 0.98 -14.29 -15.04
N ALA A 121 2.26 -14.64 -15.02
CA ALA A 121 2.69 -15.96 -14.56
C ALA A 121 2.35 -16.21 -13.07
N GLN A 122 2.50 -15.19 -12.23
CA GLN A 122 2.11 -15.31 -10.82
C GLN A 122 0.58 -15.48 -10.68
N LEU A 123 -0.21 -14.72 -11.44
CA LEU A 123 -1.68 -14.86 -11.43
C LEU A 123 -2.11 -16.28 -11.82
N ASP A 124 -1.46 -16.88 -12.83
CA ASP A 124 -1.73 -18.25 -13.24
C ASP A 124 -1.45 -19.25 -12.10
N VAL A 125 -0.28 -19.14 -11.46
CA VAL A 125 0.11 -20.02 -10.35
C VAL A 125 -0.83 -19.85 -9.16
N GLU A 126 -1.07 -18.61 -8.71
CA GLU A 126 -1.92 -18.36 -7.55
C GLU A 126 -3.38 -18.79 -7.80
N SER A 127 -3.90 -18.57 -9.01
CA SER A 127 -5.25 -19.04 -9.36
C SER A 127 -5.41 -20.56 -9.23
N ILE A 128 -4.37 -21.32 -9.60
CA ILE A 128 -4.36 -22.78 -9.43
C ILE A 128 -4.31 -23.14 -7.94
N LEU A 129 -3.39 -22.52 -7.18
CA LEU A 129 -3.20 -22.82 -5.75
C LEU A 129 -4.43 -22.46 -4.93
N LEU A 130 -5.09 -21.33 -5.18
CA LEU A 130 -6.33 -20.93 -4.50
C LEU A 130 -7.43 -21.98 -4.61
N VAL A 131 -7.53 -22.67 -5.76
CA VAL A 131 -8.52 -23.72 -5.99
C VAL A 131 -8.04 -25.07 -5.43
N THR A 132 -6.81 -25.46 -5.70
CA THR A 132 -6.28 -26.79 -5.29
C THR A 132 -6.16 -26.93 -3.79
N ASP A 133 -5.81 -25.84 -3.10
CA ASP A 133 -5.70 -25.78 -1.64
C ASP A 133 -7.07 -25.54 -0.96
N GLY A 134 -8.14 -25.38 -1.76
CA GLY A 134 -9.49 -25.16 -1.24
C GLY A 134 -9.70 -23.82 -0.55
N VAL A 135 -8.85 -22.83 -0.85
CA VAL A 135 -8.91 -21.48 -0.24
C VAL A 135 -10.12 -20.71 -0.78
N LEU A 136 -10.36 -20.78 -2.10
CA LEU A 136 -11.49 -20.12 -2.75
C LEU A 136 -12.23 -21.08 -3.69
N PRO A 137 -13.57 -20.88 -3.90
CA PRO A 137 -14.33 -21.62 -4.89
C PRO A 137 -13.80 -21.42 -6.32
N ALA A 138 -13.74 -22.49 -7.10
CA ALA A 138 -13.19 -22.47 -8.46
C ALA A 138 -13.91 -21.50 -9.41
N ASP A 139 -15.23 -21.35 -9.27
CA ASP A 139 -16.01 -20.41 -10.07
C ASP A 139 -15.71 -18.94 -9.74
N LEU A 140 -15.46 -18.64 -8.46
CA LEU A 140 -15.06 -17.30 -8.01
C LEU A 140 -13.68 -16.94 -8.57
N VAL A 141 -12.71 -17.85 -8.47
CA VAL A 141 -11.34 -17.65 -9.01
C VAL A 141 -11.38 -17.47 -10.53
N ARG A 142 -12.12 -18.34 -11.25
CA ARG A 142 -12.21 -18.25 -12.72
C ARG A 142 -12.78 -16.92 -13.19
N ARG A 143 -13.89 -16.45 -12.61
CA ARG A 143 -14.52 -15.17 -13.00
C ARG A 143 -13.61 -13.98 -12.73
N ASN A 144 -13.00 -13.94 -11.54
CA ASN A 144 -12.10 -12.83 -11.21
C ASN A 144 -10.81 -12.86 -12.04
N ARG A 145 -10.33 -14.07 -12.44
CA ARG A 145 -9.22 -14.17 -13.37
C ARG A 145 -9.57 -13.60 -14.75
N GLU A 146 -10.78 -13.87 -15.24
CA GLU A 146 -11.28 -13.28 -16.50
C GLU A 146 -11.34 -11.74 -16.41
N VAL A 147 -11.81 -11.18 -15.28
CA VAL A 147 -11.80 -9.72 -15.05
C VAL A 147 -10.37 -9.18 -14.97
N ALA A 148 -9.49 -9.86 -14.26
CA ALA A 148 -8.09 -9.46 -14.06
C ALA A 148 -7.29 -9.35 -15.37
N GLU A 149 -7.69 -10.03 -16.45
CA GLU A 149 -7.02 -9.97 -17.75
C GLU A 149 -6.95 -8.55 -18.32
N ALA A 150 -7.94 -7.69 -18.02
CA ALA A 150 -7.93 -6.29 -18.48
C ALA A 150 -6.81 -5.45 -17.81
N ALA A 151 -6.29 -5.87 -16.66
CA ALA A 151 -5.12 -5.24 -16.04
C ALA A 151 -3.80 -5.69 -16.70
N LEU A 152 -3.78 -6.86 -17.37
CA LEU A 152 -2.60 -7.41 -18.03
C LEU A 152 -2.41 -6.81 -19.44
N ARG A 153 -2.41 -5.51 -19.54
CA ARG A 153 -2.17 -4.72 -20.74
C ARG A 153 -0.86 -3.93 -20.62
N PRO A 154 -0.21 -3.55 -21.73
CA PRO A 154 0.89 -2.59 -21.70
C PRO A 154 0.44 -1.27 -21.07
N TRP A 155 1.27 -0.68 -20.22
CA TRP A 155 1.07 0.64 -19.63
C TRP A 155 2.29 1.53 -19.83
N VAL A 156 2.08 2.84 -19.72
CA VAL A 156 3.17 3.80 -19.62
C VAL A 156 3.65 3.78 -18.15
N PRO A 157 4.92 3.49 -17.88
CA PRO A 157 5.43 3.46 -16.52
C PRO A 157 5.26 4.81 -15.81
N ALA A 158 4.81 4.75 -14.57
CA ALA A 158 4.76 5.87 -13.63
C ALA A 158 5.56 5.53 -12.37
N PHE A 159 5.92 6.53 -11.58
CA PHE A 159 6.44 6.29 -10.24
C PHE A 159 5.27 5.89 -9.34
N THR A 160 5.14 4.60 -9.04
CA THR A 160 4.08 4.06 -8.20
C THR A 160 4.56 3.82 -6.76
N HIS A 161 3.63 3.94 -5.82
CA HIS A 161 3.84 3.54 -4.44
C HIS A 161 3.91 2.00 -4.28
N GLY A 162 3.09 1.29 -5.04
CA GLY A 162 3.10 -0.17 -5.11
C GLY A 162 2.29 -0.90 -4.03
N ASP A 163 1.99 -0.26 -2.88
CA ASP A 163 1.10 -0.78 -1.84
C ASP A 163 0.35 0.35 -1.12
N LEU A 164 -0.34 1.19 -1.88
CA LEU A 164 -1.03 2.36 -1.34
C LEU A 164 -2.40 2.01 -0.73
N GLN A 165 -2.38 1.48 0.47
CA GLN A 165 -3.59 1.19 1.23
C GLN A 165 -4.11 2.44 1.97
N ILE A 166 -5.40 2.45 2.32
CA ILE A 166 -6.01 3.55 3.09
C ILE A 166 -5.34 3.83 4.43
N ALA A 167 -4.73 2.83 5.04
CA ALA A 167 -3.98 2.95 6.28
C ALA A 167 -2.61 3.64 6.11
N HIS A 168 -2.12 3.74 4.87
CA HIS A 168 -0.83 4.36 4.55
C HIS A 168 -0.95 5.85 4.21
N VAL A 169 -2.14 6.36 3.89
CA VAL A 169 -2.37 7.77 3.57
C VAL A 169 -2.87 8.50 4.81
N PHE A 170 -2.10 9.47 5.29
CA PHE A 170 -2.45 10.30 6.45
C PHE A 170 -3.02 11.63 6.01
N VAL A 171 -4.05 12.08 6.71
CA VAL A 171 -4.76 13.34 6.45
C VAL A 171 -4.98 14.13 7.74
N ASP A 172 -4.98 15.46 7.62
CA ASP A 172 -5.47 16.39 8.63
C ASP A 172 -6.58 17.24 7.98
N GLY A 173 -7.81 17.02 8.40
CA GLY A 173 -8.98 17.50 7.66
C GLY A 173 -8.99 16.94 6.23
N ASP A 174 -8.92 17.83 5.24
CA ASP A 174 -8.94 17.49 3.82
C ASP A 174 -7.54 17.54 3.17
N GLU A 175 -6.47 17.66 3.95
CA GLU A 175 -5.11 17.74 3.43
C GLU A 175 -4.34 16.45 3.69
N VAL A 176 -3.62 15.94 2.67
CA VAL A 176 -2.69 14.82 2.83
C VAL A 176 -1.44 15.31 3.56
N THR A 177 -1.20 14.77 4.75
CA THR A 177 -0.04 15.10 5.59
C THR A 177 1.13 14.16 5.42
N GLY A 178 0.89 12.98 4.83
CA GLY A 178 1.96 12.05 4.48
C GLY A 178 1.48 10.70 4.01
N VAL A 179 2.41 9.98 3.38
CA VAL A 179 2.21 8.61 2.91
C VAL A 179 3.30 7.71 3.49
N LEU A 180 2.88 6.56 4.05
CA LEU A 180 3.73 5.56 4.70
C LEU A 180 4.03 4.37 3.77
N ASP A 181 5.03 3.58 4.16
CA ASP A 181 5.35 2.24 3.64
C ASP A 181 5.70 2.18 2.15
N TRP A 182 6.82 2.79 1.80
CA TRP A 182 7.33 2.91 0.44
C TRP A 182 8.18 1.72 -0.03
N SER A 183 8.19 0.62 0.71
CA SER A 183 9.07 -0.52 0.42
C SER A 183 8.78 -1.25 -0.91
N GLU A 184 7.57 -1.06 -1.48
CA GLU A 184 7.13 -1.62 -2.75
C GLU A 184 7.13 -0.59 -3.89
N ALA A 185 7.62 0.63 -3.61
CA ALA A 185 7.65 1.69 -4.61
C ALA A 185 8.52 1.31 -5.82
N SER A 186 8.03 1.60 -7.03
CA SER A 186 8.71 1.16 -8.26
C SER A 186 8.16 1.88 -9.51
N GLN A 187 8.68 1.51 -10.68
CA GLN A 187 8.05 1.85 -11.95
C GLN A 187 6.87 0.90 -12.20
N GLY A 188 5.64 1.43 -12.34
CA GLY A 188 4.47 0.59 -12.47
C GLY A 188 3.32 1.24 -13.25
N ASP A 189 2.16 0.55 -13.23
CA ASP A 189 0.91 1.11 -13.76
C ASP A 189 0.30 2.07 -12.73
N ALA A 190 0.10 3.33 -13.11
CA ALA A 190 -0.54 4.34 -12.27
C ALA A 190 -1.93 3.90 -11.76
N LEU A 191 -2.68 3.12 -12.55
CA LEU A 191 -4.00 2.64 -12.17
C LEU A 191 -3.96 1.57 -11.07
N TYR A 192 -2.81 0.91 -10.88
CA TYR A 192 -2.61 -0.02 -9.78
C TYR A 192 -2.66 0.69 -8.40
N ASP A 193 -2.04 1.87 -8.27
CA ASP A 193 -2.09 2.63 -7.01
C ASP A 193 -3.50 3.16 -6.73
N LEU A 194 -4.22 3.63 -7.76
CA LEU A 194 -5.63 4.03 -7.63
C LEU A 194 -6.49 2.85 -7.18
N ALA A 195 -6.26 1.68 -7.76
CA ALA A 195 -6.94 0.45 -7.38
C ALA A 195 -6.62 0.04 -5.93
N THR A 196 -5.35 0.08 -5.53
CA THR A 196 -4.94 -0.31 -4.18
C THR A 196 -5.52 0.63 -3.13
N LEU A 197 -5.55 1.94 -3.40
CA LEU A 197 -6.15 2.94 -2.51
C LEU A 197 -7.66 2.73 -2.32
N THR A 198 -8.36 2.34 -3.38
CA THR A 198 -9.83 2.21 -3.38
C THR A 198 -10.33 0.77 -3.20
N LEU A 199 -9.43 -0.19 -2.93
CA LEU A 199 -9.78 -1.58 -2.69
C LEU A 199 -10.72 -1.69 -1.47
N GLY A 200 -11.91 -2.26 -1.69
CA GLY A 200 -12.95 -2.35 -0.65
C GLY A 200 -13.65 -1.03 -0.30
N HIS A 201 -13.37 0.03 -1.07
CA HIS A 201 -13.93 1.37 -0.90
C HIS A 201 -14.37 1.97 -2.25
N GLU A 202 -15.09 1.17 -3.05
CA GLU A 202 -15.56 1.59 -4.39
C GLU A 202 -16.39 2.86 -4.37
N GLU A 203 -17.10 3.11 -3.27
CA GLU A 203 -17.90 4.34 -3.06
C GLU A 203 -17.07 5.62 -3.14
N HIS A 204 -15.77 5.56 -2.86
CA HIS A 204 -14.85 6.69 -2.92
C HIS A 204 -13.99 6.73 -4.20
N LEU A 205 -14.15 5.77 -5.11
CA LEU A 205 -13.40 5.77 -6.37
C LEU A 205 -13.64 7.06 -7.17
N GLY A 206 -14.89 7.55 -7.21
CA GLY A 206 -15.23 8.79 -7.89
C GLY A 206 -14.52 10.02 -7.29
N ASP A 207 -14.40 10.07 -5.96
CA ASP A 207 -13.71 11.16 -5.26
C ASP A 207 -12.21 11.15 -5.59
N VAL A 208 -11.58 9.97 -5.53
CA VAL A 208 -10.15 9.79 -5.87
C VAL A 208 -9.88 10.19 -7.32
N VAL A 209 -10.71 9.75 -8.27
CA VAL A 209 -10.57 10.07 -9.69
C VAL A 209 -10.76 11.56 -9.95
N ALA A 210 -11.74 12.20 -9.28
CA ALA A 210 -11.94 13.64 -9.37
C ALA A 210 -10.69 14.42 -8.90
N GLY A 211 -10.07 13.99 -7.82
CA GLY A 211 -8.82 14.58 -7.31
C GLY A 211 -7.62 14.27 -8.18
N TYR A 212 -7.55 13.09 -8.78
CA TYR A 212 -6.51 12.70 -9.71
C TYR A 212 -6.51 13.56 -10.99
N GLY A 213 -7.68 14.07 -11.41
CA GLY A 213 -7.81 15.18 -12.33
C GLY A 213 -7.59 14.83 -13.81
N THR A 214 -7.58 13.55 -14.18
CA THR A 214 -7.54 13.07 -15.56
C THR A 214 -8.49 11.90 -15.74
N ASP A 215 -8.98 11.70 -16.96
CA ASP A 215 -9.74 10.50 -17.29
C ASP A 215 -8.89 9.26 -17.08
N VAL A 216 -9.49 8.27 -16.42
CA VAL A 216 -8.90 6.96 -16.14
C VAL A 216 -9.86 5.86 -16.56
N ASP A 217 -9.30 4.72 -16.94
CA ASP A 217 -10.09 3.54 -17.28
C ASP A 217 -10.52 2.82 -15.99
N LEU A 218 -11.79 3.00 -15.63
CA LEU A 218 -12.37 2.41 -14.41
C LEU A 218 -12.44 0.88 -14.49
N ASP A 219 -12.58 0.30 -15.66
CA ASP A 219 -12.62 -1.16 -15.82
C ASP A 219 -11.24 -1.76 -15.57
N VAL A 220 -10.17 -1.06 -15.94
CA VAL A 220 -8.80 -1.45 -15.60
C VAL A 220 -8.55 -1.33 -14.08
N ILE A 221 -9.09 -0.31 -13.41
CA ILE A 221 -8.99 -0.21 -11.94
C ILE A 221 -9.68 -1.40 -11.28
N ARG A 222 -10.88 -1.77 -11.71
CA ARG A 222 -11.60 -2.96 -11.22
C ARG A 222 -10.86 -4.26 -11.53
N ALA A 223 -10.24 -4.34 -12.69
CA ALA A 223 -9.39 -5.48 -13.05
C ALA A 223 -8.18 -5.61 -12.10
N TRP A 224 -7.56 -4.50 -11.71
CA TRP A 224 -6.51 -4.48 -10.70
C TRP A 224 -7.01 -4.91 -9.31
N TRP A 225 -8.26 -4.56 -8.92
CA TRP A 225 -8.85 -5.09 -7.68
C TRP A 225 -8.92 -6.62 -7.70
N SER A 226 -9.44 -7.20 -8.78
CA SER A 226 -9.51 -8.66 -8.93
C SER A 226 -8.12 -9.30 -8.94
N LEU A 227 -7.18 -8.75 -9.72
CA LEU A 227 -5.82 -9.27 -9.84
C LEU A 227 -5.08 -9.24 -8.49
N ARG A 228 -5.05 -8.05 -7.85
CA ARG A 228 -4.39 -7.87 -6.55
C ARG A 228 -5.00 -8.80 -5.49
N SER A 229 -6.32 -8.88 -5.42
CA SER A 229 -7.00 -9.73 -4.44
C SER A 229 -6.68 -11.21 -4.65
N LEU A 230 -6.69 -11.71 -5.90
CA LEU A 230 -6.29 -13.09 -6.19
C LEU A 230 -4.84 -13.39 -5.76
N LEU A 231 -3.93 -12.43 -5.93
CA LEU A 231 -2.53 -12.60 -5.51
C LEU A 231 -2.34 -12.50 -3.99
N ALA A 232 -3.23 -11.78 -3.27
CA ALA A 232 -3.05 -11.46 -1.86
C ALA A 232 -3.71 -12.48 -0.92
N VAL A 233 -4.84 -13.11 -1.30
CA VAL A 233 -5.67 -13.92 -0.39
C VAL A 233 -4.88 -15.02 0.32
N ARG A 234 -4.06 -15.79 -0.39
CA ARG A 234 -3.30 -16.88 0.20
C ARG A 234 -2.17 -16.35 1.10
N TRP A 235 -1.44 -15.33 0.63
CA TRP A 235 -0.38 -14.68 1.40
C TRP A 235 -0.92 -14.12 2.73
N LEU A 236 -2.07 -13.44 2.70
CA LEU A 236 -2.71 -12.91 3.90
C LEU A 236 -3.02 -14.01 4.92
N ALA A 237 -3.65 -15.11 4.46
CA ALA A 237 -3.97 -16.25 5.31
C ALA A 237 -2.72 -16.90 5.92
N GLU A 238 -1.64 -17.09 5.13
CA GLU A 238 -0.37 -17.66 5.57
C GLU A 238 0.35 -16.77 6.61
N HIS A 239 0.11 -15.44 6.59
CA HIS A 239 0.69 -14.48 7.53
C HIS A 239 -0.22 -14.13 8.71
N GLY A 240 -1.35 -14.86 8.85
CA GLY A 240 -2.26 -14.70 9.99
C GLY A 240 -3.25 -13.54 9.88
N TYR A 241 -3.41 -12.97 8.67
CA TYR A 241 -4.45 -11.99 8.38
C TYR A 241 -5.72 -12.68 7.87
N ASP A 242 -6.88 -12.09 8.12
CA ASP A 242 -8.16 -12.56 7.60
C ASP A 242 -8.50 -11.88 6.27
N PRO A 243 -8.36 -12.55 5.11
CA PRO A 243 -8.71 -11.97 3.81
C PRO A 243 -10.22 -11.81 3.61
N SER A 244 -11.04 -12.37 4.52
CA SER A 244 -12.50 -12.32 4.49
C SER A 244 -13.07 -11.22 5.41
N MET A 245 -12.21 -10.36 6.00
CA MET A 245 -12.70 -9.21 6.75
C MET A 245 -13.58 -8.30 5.88
N PRO A 246 -14.52 -7.53 6.46
CA PRO A 246 -15.37 -6.62 5.69
C PRO A 246 -14.54 -5.69 4.78
N GLY A 247 -14.89 -5.62 3.48
CA GLY A 247 -14.14 -4.85 2.49
C GLY A 247 -12.75 -5.41 2.16
N GLY A 248 -12.40 -6.60 2.66
CA GLY A 248 -11.16 -7.30 2.31
C GLY A 248 -11.21 -7.97 0.95
N GLU A 249 -10.11 -8.64 0.61
CA GLU A 249 -9.88 -9.20 -0.73
C GLU A 249 -11.00 -10.16 -1.17
N VAL A 250 -11.50 -11.01 -0.26
CA VAL A 250 -12.56 -11.98 -0.60
C VAL A 250 -13.89 -11.28 -0.89
N ASP A 251 -14.22 -10.20 -0.15
CA ASP A 251 -15.43 -9.42 -0.42
C ASP A 251 -15.33 -8.66 -1.74
N VAL A 252 -14.16 -8.12 -2.05
CA VAL A 252 -13.88 -7.49 -3.36
C VAL A 252 -14.07 -8.49 -4.49
N LEU A 253 -13.51 -9.71 -4.38
CA LEU A 253 -13.68 -10.76 -5.39
C LEU A 253 -15.16 -11.17 -5.57
N LYS A 254 -15.95 -11.21 -4.50
CA LYS A 254 -17.38 -11.49 -4.59
C LYS A 254 -18.18 -10.35 -5.23
N ALA A 255 -17.79 -9.11 -5.01
CA ALA A 255 -18.47 -7.93 -5.57
C ALA A 255 -18.31 -7.80 -7.09
N GLN A 256 -17.25 -8.40 -7.67
CA GLN A 256 -16.99 -8.43 -9.12
C GLN A 256 -17.74 -9.57 -9.85
N MET A 257 -18.73 -10.20 -9.20
CA MET A 257 -19.47 -11.32 -9.77
C MET A 257 -20.73 -10.89 -10.53
#